data_f9bfeb79e5388c86712a2244dd6715bf
#
_entry.id   f9bfeb79e5388c86712a2244dd6715bf
#
_cell.length_a   1.000
_cell.length_b   1.000
_cell.length_c   1.000
_cell.angle_alpha   90.00
_cell.angle_beta   90.00
_cell.angle_gamma   90.00
#
_symmetry.space_group_name_H-M   'P 1'
#
loop_
_entity.id
_entity.type
_entity.pdbx_description
1 polymer ?
#
loop_
_entity_poly.entity_id
_entity_poly.type
_entity_poly.pdbx_seq_one_letter_code
_entity_poly.pdbx_strand_id
1 'polypeptide(L)'
;MKKSMIAIAAATMATMMMATPVLAEDYKIGICNYVDDASLNQIVDNLESRLKEIGDEKGVNFNISYDNCNADANVMEQIISDFQADGVDLMVGVATPVAMRMQASTEGTDTPVVFSAVSDPVGAGLVESLDAPGANLTGTSDYLDTASIMKLIEAVNPDTKKIGLLYDIGQDSSTAAIEAAKAYMDENGIEYVERTGTTTDEVQLAADALVADGVDAVFTPTDNTIMTAELSIYEKFIDAGI
;
A
#
# COMPACT_ATOMS: atom_id res chain seq x y z
N MET A 1 -76.83 -46.52 33.43
CA MET A 1 -76.51 -45.15 33.04
C MET A 1 -75.14 -44.79 33.65
N LYS A 2 -74.07 -44.89 32.92
CA LYS A 2 -72.73 -44.44 33.34
C LYS A 2 -72.20 -43.56 32.25
N LYS A 3 -71.99 -42.26 32.55
CA LYS A 3 -71.41 -41.25 31.66
C LYS A 3 -69.86 -41.38 31.73
N SER A 4 -69.25 -41.75 30.60
CA SER A 4 -67.81 -41.74 30.43
C SER A 4 -67.36 -40.34 30.07
N MET A 5 -66.53 -39.70 30.93
CA MET A 5 -65.84 -38.49 30.63
C MET A 5 -64.50 -38.85 29.94
N ILE A 6 -64.35 -38.42 28.70
CA ILE A 6 -63.08 -38.50 27.97
C ILE A 6 -62.29 -37.26 28.31
N ALA A 7 -61.15 -37.42 29.02
CA ALA A 7 -60.20 -36.34 29.25
C ALA A 7 -59.23 -36.27 28.06
N ILE A 8 -59.28 -35.16 27.32
CA ILE A 8 -58.38 -34.87 26.24
C ILE A 8 -57.11 -34.20 26.92
N ALA A 9 -56.06 -34.96 27.02
CA ALA A 9 -54.77 -34.39 27.44
C ALA A 9 -54.11 -33.74 26.22
N ALA A 10 -54.17 -32.39 26.16
CA ALA A 10 -53.39 -31.60 25.19
C ALA A 10 -51.92 -31.60 25.60
N ALA A 11 -51.12 -32.42 24.94
CA ALA A 11 -49.67 -32.38 25.07
C ALA A 11 -49.13 -31.19 24.24
N THR A 12 -48.86 -30.09 24.90
CA THR A 12 -48.10 -28.96 24.34
C THR A 12 -46.62 -29.38 24.25
N MET A 13 -46.17 -29.82 23.06
CA MET A 13 -44.76 -29.92 22.73
C MET A 13 -44.22 -28.50 22.60
N ALA A 14 -43.56 -28.04 23.66
CA ALA A 14 -42.67 -26.88 23.55
C ALA A 14 -41.42 -27.30 22.76
N THR A 15 -41.40 -26.98 21.48
CA THR A 15 -40.19 -27.05 20.67
C THR A 15 -39.21 -25.99 21.21
N MET A 16 -38.32 -26.38 22.12
CA MET A 16 -37.12 -25.60 22.39
C MET A 16 -36.28 -25.60 21.11
N MET A 17 -36.36 -24.53 20.33
CA MET A 17 -35.31 -24.19 19.37
C MET A 17 -34.04 -23.97 20.19
N MET A 18 -33.20 -25.00 20.27
CA MET A 18 -31.78 -24.80 20.65
C MET A 18 -31.18 -23.93 19.54
N ALA A 19 -31.04 -22.62 19.79
CA ALA A 19 -30.17 -21.79 19.01
C ALA A 19 -28.76 -22.38 19.22
N THR A 20 -28.28 -23.11 18.22
CA THR A 20 -26.86 -23.45 18.17
C THR A 20 -26.12 -22.12 18.15
N PRO A 21 -25.15 -21.90 19.07
CA PRO A 21 -24.32 -20.72 18.95
C PRO A 21 -23.67 -20.80 17.56
N VAL A 22 -24.00 -19.84 16.69
CA VAL A 22 -23.23 -19.62 15.47
C VAL A 22 -21.85 -19.18 15.99
N LEU A 23 -20.87 -20.08 15.92
CA LEU A 23 -19.49 -19.69 16.16
C LEU A 23 -19.16 -18.63 15.12
N ALA A 24 -18.57 -17.53 15.57
CA ALA A 24 -18.03 -16.53 14.65
C ALA A 24 -17.05 -17.24 13.70
N GLU A 25 -17.14 -16.92 12.43
CA GLU A 25 -16.19 -17.40 11.44
C GLU A 25 -14.86 -16.67 11.63
N ASP A 26 -13.77 -17.43 11.69
CA ASP A 26 -12.42 -16.89 11.93
C ASP A 26 -11.68 -16.81 10.58
N TYR A 27 -11.16 -15.63 10.26
CA TYR A 27 -10.32 -15.39 9.09
C TYR A 27 -8.92 -14.99 9.53
N LYS A 28 -7.90 -15.53 8.88
CA LYS A 28 -6.50 -15.17 9.07
C LYS A 28 -6.06 -14.20 8.00
N ILE A 29 -5.51 -13.06 8.40
CA ILE A 29 -5.04 -12.03 7.48
C ILE A 29 -3.56 -11.77 7.74
N GLY A 30 -2.72 -11.92 6.71
CA GLY A 30 -1.31 -11.54 6.76
C GLY A 30 -1.11 -10.14 6.17
N ILE A 31 -0.56 -9.20 6.94
CA ILE A 31 -0.24 -7.84 6.49
C ILE A 31 1.26 -7.66 6.52
N CYS A 32 1.87 -7.37 5.36
CA CYS A 32 3.27 -7.00 5.28
C CYS A 32 3.41 -5.53 4.85
N ASN A 33 4.07 -4.73 5.69
CA ASN A 33 4.46 -3.36 5.38
C ASN A 33 5.90 -3.33 4.86
N TYR A 34 6.18 -2.45 3.87
CA TYR A 34 7.49 -2.38 3.25
C TYR A 34 8.55 -1.75 4.15
N VAL A 35 8.24 -0.61 4.78
CA VAL A 35 9.19 0.14 5.59
C VAL A 35 8.47 0.88 6.72
N ASP A 36 9.21 1.19 7.79
CA ASP A 36 8.71 2.01 8.90
C ASP A 36 8.67 3.49 8.47
N ASP A 37 7.56 3.87 7.86
CA ASP A 37 7.24 5.22 7.42
C ASP A 37 5.89 5.65 7.98
N ALA A 38 5.76 6.93 8.35
CA ALA A 38 4.56 7.45 9.00
C ALA A 38 3.29 7.28 8.17
N SER A 39 3.38 7.46 6.83
CA SER A 39 2.25 7.35 5.91
C SER A 39 1.82 5.90 5.74
N LEU A 40 2.79 4.99 5.56
CA LEU A 40 2.51 3.56 5.43
C LEU A 40 1.99 2.97 6.74
N ASN A 41 2.54 3.38 7.88
CA ASN A 41 2.05 2.97 9.20
C ASN A 41 0.59 3.42 9.43
N GLN A 42 0.24 4.65 9.02
CA GLN A 42 -1.13 5.14 9.10
C GLN A 42 -2.10 4.30 8.25
N ILE A 43 -1.66 3.80 7.09
CA ILE A 43 -2.45 2.89 6.26
C ILE A 43 -2.72 1.59 7.02
N VAL A 44 -1.69 0.99 7.63
CA VAL A 44 -1.83 -0.24 8.42
C VAL A 44 -2.77 -0.04 9.60
N ASP A 45 -2.58 1.02 10.39
CA ASP A 45 -3.42 1.34 11.54
C ASP A 45 -4.91 1.48 11.17
N ASN A 46 -5.19 2.19 10.06
CA ASN A 46 -6.55 2.34 9.56
C ASN A 46 -7.14 1.03 9.03
N LEU A 47 -6.32 0.21 8.36
CA LEU A 47 -6.73 -1.09 7.87
C LEU A 47 -7.12 -2.03 9.02
N GLU A 48 -6.28 -2.15 10.04
CA GLU A 48 -6.56 -2.96 11.23
C GLU A 48 -7.81 -2.47 11.98
N SER A 49 -7.93 -1.15 12.15
CA SER A 49 -9.10 -0.53 12.77
C SER A 49 -10.38 -0.85 12.00
N ARG A 50 -10.34 -0.75 10.66
CA ARG A 50 -11.51 -1.04 9.83
C ARG A 50 -11.85 -2.52 9.77
N LEU A 51 -10.87 -3.40 9.75
CA LEU A 51 -11.10 -4.85 9.85
C LEU A 51 -11.81 -5.20 11.16
N LYS A 52 -11.38 -4.60 12.28
CA LYS A 52 -12.05 -4.79 13.57
C LYS A 52 -13.52 -4.33 13.53
N GLU A 53 -13.80 -3.15 12.98
CA GLU A 53 -15.17 -2.66 12.82
C GLU A 53 -16.03 -3.62 11.97
N ILE A 54 -15.48 -4.09 10.84
CA ILE A 54 -16.17 -5.05 9.95
C ILE A 54 -16.43 -6.37 10.69
N GLY A 55 -15.48 -6.83 11.50
CA GLY A 55 -15.64 -8.02 12.33
C GLY A 55 -16.81 -7.87 13.30
N ASP A 56 -16.87 -6.75 14.01
CA ASP A 56 -17.97 -6.42 14.93
C ASP A 56 -19.32 -6.30 14.20
N GLU A 57 -19.35 -5.66 13.01
CA GLU A 57 -20.57 -5.50 12.20
C GLU A 57 -21.10 -6.82 11.66
N LYS A 58 -20.22 -7.74 11.25
CA LYS A 58 -20.58 -9.00 10.58
C LYS A 58 -20.62 -10.20 11.52
N GLY A 59 -20.12 -10.07 12.75
CA GLY A 59 -20.02 -11.16 13.72
C GLY A 59 -18.98 -12.21 13.31
N VAL A 60 -17.87 -11.78 12.72
CA VAL A 60 -16.72 -12.60 12.33
C VAL A 60 -15.46 -12.11 13.06
N ASN A 61 -14.44 -12.96 13.15
CA ASN A 61 -13.15 -12.58 13.73
C ASN A 61 -12.08 -12.50 12.63
N PHE A 62 -11.27 -11.42 12.64
CA PHE A 62 -10.08 -11.32 11.84
C PHE A 62 -8.84 -11.49 12.74
N ASN A 63 -8.12 -12.59 12.53
CA ASN A 63 -6.85 -12.87 13.18
C ASN A 63 -5.73 -12.28 12.31
N ILE A 64 -5.22 -11.12 12.71
CA ILE A 64 -4.24 -10.36 11.92
C ILE A 64 -2.83 -10.74 12.37
N SER A 65 -1.98 -11.12 11.41
CA SER A 65 -0.52 -11.25 11.54
C SER A 65 0.11 -10.09 10.78
N TYR A 66 0.74 -9.17 11.49
CA TYR A 66 1.40 -7.99 10.92
C TYR A 66 2.91 -8.07 11.09
N ASP A 67 3.64 -7.78 10.02
CA ASP A 67 5.09 -7.62 10.03
C ASP A 67 5.56 -6.52 9.07
N ASN A 68 6.75 -5.99 9.36
CA ASN A 68 7.40 -4.96 8.53
C ASN A 68 8.73 -5.52 8.01
N CYS A 69 8.95 -5.49 6.70
CA CYS A 69 10.17 -6.04 6.12
C CYS A 69 11.36 -5.06 6.13
N ASN A 70 11.18 -3.81 6.56
CA ASN A 70 12.22 -2.78 6.65
C ASN A 70 13.05 -2.64 5.35
N ALA A 71 12.38 -2.70 4.20
CA ALA A 71 12.97 -2.66 2.87
C ALA A 71 14.00 -3.80 2.60
N ASP A 72 14.03 -4.85 3.41
CA ASP A 72 14.88 -6.01 3.20
C ASP A 72 14.14 -7.12 2.45
N ALA A 73 14.64 -7.46 1.25
CA ALA A 73 14.02 -8.47 0.39
C ALA A 73 14.00 -9.88 1.00
N ASN A 74 15.00 -10.25 1.82
CA ASN A 74 15.03 -11.56 2.45
C ASN A 74 14.03 -11.63 3.62
N VAL A 75 13.90 -10.54 4.38
CA VAL A 75 12.89 -10.44 5.45
C VAL A 75 11.49 -10.48 4.85
N MET A 76 11.25 -9.74 3.75
CA MET A 76 9.98 -9.77 3.03
C MET A 76 9.62 -11.18 2.55
N GLU A 77 10.59 -11.90 1.96
CA GLU A 77 10.40 -13.29 1.54
C GLU A 77 10.00 -14.19 2.70
N GLN A 78 10.69 -14.04 3.84
CA GLN A 78 10.40 -14.84 5.04
C GLN A 78 8.99 -14.56 5.57
N ILE A 79 8.60 -13.29 5.69
CA ILE A 79 7.25 -12.89 6.15
C ILE A 79 6.16 -13.52 5.27
N ILE A 80 6.30 -13.41 3.95
CA ILE A 80 5.32 -13.96 3.01
C ILE A 80 5.27 -15.50 3.08
N SER A 81 6.43 -16.14 3.23
CA SER A 81 6.52 -17.59 3.42
C SER A 81 5.86 -18.05 4.72
N ASP A 82 6.00 -17.29 5.80
CA ASP A 82 5.35 -17.58 7.08
C ASP A 82 3.83 -17.43 6.96
N PHE A 83 3.32 -16.41 6.26
CA PHE A 83 1.88 -16.28 5.97
C PHE A 83 1.33 -17.48 5.19
N GLN A 84 2.09 -17.97 4.20
CA GLN A 84 1.70 -19.18 3.45
C GLN A 84 1.69 -20.43 4.34
N ALA A 85 2.71 -20.58 5.19
CA ALA A 85 2.82 -21.71 6.12
C ALA A 85 1.70 -21.72 7.16
N ASP A 86 1.29 -20.54 7.63
CA ASP A 86 0.19 -20.36 8.57
C ASP A 86 -1.20 -20.53 7.92
N GLY A 87 -1.23 -20.59 6.59
CA GLY A 87 -2.46 -20.72 5.81
C GLY A 87 -3.38 -19.53 6.01
N VAL A 88 -2.88 -18.31 5.73
CA VAL A 88 -3.72 -17.11 5.79
C VAL A 88 -4.78 -17.14 4.67
N ASP A 89 -5.97 -16.62 4.98
CA ASP A 89 -7.11 -16.56 4.04
C ASP A 89 -6.98 -15.36 3.08
N LEU A 90 -6.17 -14.36 3.46
CA LEU A 90 -5.93 -13.13 2.70
C LEU A 90 -4.55 -12.58 3.03
N MET A 91 -3.83 -12.10 2.02
CA MET A 91 -2.63 -11.30 2.21
C MET A 91 -2.88 -9.84 1.86
N VAL A 92 -2.27 -8.93 2.62
CA VAL A 92 -2.28 -7.50 2.33
C VAL A 92 -0.84 -7.02 2.19
N GLY A 93 -0.50 -6.51 1.00
CA GLY A 93 0.80 -5.93 0.70
C GLY A 93 0.74 -4.41 0.69
N VAL A 94 1.50 -3.76 1.58
CA VAL A 94 1.60 -2.31 1.63
C VAL A 94 2.87 -1.86 0.93
N ALA A 95 2.73 -1.04 -0.09
CA ALA A 95 3.68 -0.58 -1.09
C ALA A 95 3.96 -1.57 -2.25
N THR A 96 4.38 -1.02 -3.38
CA THR A 96 4.59 -1.75 -4.65
C THR A 96 5.50 -2.97 -4.51
N PRO A 97 6.68 -2.92 -3.86
CA PRO A 97 7.57 -4.07 -3.77
C PRO A 97 6.94 -5.27 -3.05
N VAL A 98 6.16 -5.02 -1.98
CA VAL A 98 5.47 -6.09 -1.24
C VAL A 98 4.36 -6.70 -2.08
N ALA A 99 3.57 -5.87 -2.76
CA ALA A 99 2.49 -6.32 -3.63
C ALA A 99 3.02 -7.23 -4.76
N MET A 100 4.11 -6.83 -5.42
CA MET A 100 4.77 -7.62 -6.46
C MET A 100 5.30 -8.95 -5.92
N ARG A 101 5.88 -8.94 -4.72
CA ARG A 101 6.38 -10.17 -4.10
C ARG A 101 5.26 -11.12 -3.70
N MET A 102 4.15 -10.60 -3.14
CA MET A 102 2.96 -11.39 -2.83
C MET A 102 2.32 -11.98 -4.09
N GLN A 103 2.24 -11.21 -5.18
CA GLN A 103 1.77 -11.71 -6.48
C GLN A 103 2.57 -12.94 -6.91
N ALA A 104 3.91 -12.81 -6.96
CA ALA A 104 4.78 -13.92 -7.36
C ALA A 104 4.66 -15.14 -6.43
N SER A 105 4.46 -14.92 -5.14
CA SER A 105 4.34 -15.99 -4.14
C SER A 105 2.98 -16.69 -4.15
N THR A 106 1.93 -16.02 -4.64
CA THR A 106 0.56 -16.58 -4.71
C THR A 106 0.20 -17.06 -6.11
N GLU A 107 1.12 -17.03 -7.08
CA GLU A 107 0.89 -17.53 -8.41
C GLU A 107 0.46 -19.00 -8.39
N GLY A 108 -0.65 -19.32 -9.03
CA GLY A 108 -1.22 -20.68 -9.06
C GLY A 108 -1.89 -21.12 -7.75
N THR A 109 -2.11 -20.23 -6.82
CA THR A 109 -2.91 -20.46 -5.60
C THR A 109 -4.23 -19.70 -5.66
N ASP A 110 -5.16 -20.04 -4.76
CA ASP A 110 -6.44 -19.32 -4.60
C ASP A 110 -6.35 -18.22 -3.51
N THR A 111 -5.19 -17.99 -2.90
CA THR A 111 -5.02 -16.99 -1.85
C THR A 111 -5.16 -15.59 -2.44
N PRO A 112 -6.17 -14.81 -2.05
CA PRO A 112 -6.34 -13.46 -2.54
C PRO A 112 -5.29 -12.52 -1.94
N VAL A 113 -4.89 -11.52 -2.73
CA VAL A 113 -3.97 -10.46 -2.31
C VAL A 113 -4.65 -9.11 -2.50
N VAL A 114 -4.63 -8.30 -1.46
CA VAL A 114 -5.04 -6.89 -1.52
C VAL A 114 -3.79 -6.03 -1.38
N PHE A 115 -3.55 -5.17 -2.36
CA PHE A 115 -2.45 -4.20 -2.27
C PHE A 115 -2.96 -2.83 -1.81
N SER A 116 -2.11 -2.09 -1.14
CA SER A 116 -2.34 -0.70 -0.74
C SER A 116 -1.08 0.12 -0.99
N ALA A 117 -1.24 1.41 -1.29
CA ALA A 117 -0.14 2.31 -1.64
C ALA A 117 0.73 1.76 -2.79
N VAL A 118 0.09 1.44 -3.91
CA VAL A 118 0.76 1.06 -5.15
C VAL A 118 0.56 2.16 -6.18
N SER A 119 1.64 2.81 -6.62
CA SER A 119 1.57 4.00 -7.45
C SER A 119 1.05 3.71 -8.87
N ASP A 120 1.50 2.63 -9.48
CA ASP A 120 1.05 2.19 -10.81
C ASP A 120 0.84 0.67 -10.83
N PRO A 121 -0.34 0.18 -10.40
CA PRO A 121 -0.59 -1.26 -10.36
C PRO A 121 -0.66 -1.93 -11.75
N VAL A 122 -0.96 -1.18 -12.81
CA VAL A 122 -0.95 -1.68 -14.19
C VAL A 122 0.48 -1.74 -14.72
N GLY A 123 1.25 -0.67 -14.57
CA GLY A 123 2.66 -0.61 -14.97
C GLY A 123 3.53 -1.61 -14.21
N ALA A 124 3.24 -1.85 -12.93
CA ALA A 124 3.90 -2.88 -12.13
C ALA A 124 3.45 -4.32 -12.48
N GLY A 125 2.50 -4.49 -13.40
CA GLY A 125 2.00 -5.80 -13.82
C GLY A 125 1.19 -6.55 -12.76
N LEU A 126 0.66 -5.85 -11.74
CA LEU A 126 -0.15 -6.44 -10.70
C LEU A 126 -1.57 -6.73 -11.15
N VAL A 127 -2.11 -5.88 -12.00
CA VAL A 127 -3.47 -5.98 -12.52
C VAL A 127 -3.50 -5.68 -14.04
N GLU A 128 -4.47 -6.24 -14.75
CA GLU A 128 -4.66 -5.97 -16.18
C GLU A 128 -5.15 -4.54 -16.43
N SER A 129 -6.06 -4.07 -15.57
CA SER A 129 -6.56 -2.70 -15.55
C SER A 129 -7.13 -2.36 -14.18
N LEU A 130 -7.35 -1.07 -13.89
CA LEU A 130 -7.93 -0.63 -12.62
C LEU A 130 -9.38 -1.09 -12.45
N ASP A 131 -10.14 -1.19 -13.53
CA ASP A 131 -11.56 -1.60 -13.50
C ASP A 131 -11.75 -3.12 -13.52
N ALA A 132 -10.75 -3.86 -14.05
CA ALA A 132 -10.80 -5.31 -14.18
C ALA A 132 -9.41 -5.90 -13.87
N PRO A 133 -9.11 -6.19 -12.59
CA PRO A 133 -7.80 -6.65 -12.16
C PRO A 133 -7.31 -7.95 -12.84
N GLY A 134 -8.19 -8.87 -13.15
CA GLY A 134 -7.91 -10.05 -13.98
C GLY A 134 -7.38 -11.28 -13.26
N ALA A 135 -6.89 -11.16 -12.02
CA ALA A 135 -6.32 -12.25 -11.24
C ALA A 135 -6.82 -12.25 -9.78
N ASN A 136 -6.11 -12.94 -8.88
CA ASN A 136 -6.41 -12.97 -7.44
C ASN A 136 -5.94 -11.72 -6.67
N LEU A 137 -5.55 -10.66 -7.39
CA LEU A 137 -5.09 -9.40 -6.81
C LEU A 137 -6.08 -8.28 -7.08
N THR A 138 -6.28 -7.41 -6.07
CA THR A 138 -6.97 -6.13 -6.16
C THR A 138 -6.41 -5.19 -5.11
N GLY A 139 -6.78 -3.91 -5.13
CA GLY A 139 -6.30 -2.99 -4.10
C GLY A 139 -6.59 -1.54 -4.40
N THR A 140 -5.78 -0.67 -3.79
CA THR A 140 -5.87 0.79 -3.94
C THR A 140 -4.56 1.36 -4.46
N SER A 141 -4.68 2.24 -5.47
CA SER A 141 -3.55 2.99 -6.00
C SER A 141 -3.38 4.31 -5.24
N ASP A 142 -2.14 4.74 -5.07
CA ASP A 142 -1.73 6.07 -4.64
C ASP A 142 -1.18 6.88 -5.83
N TYR A 143 -1.78 6.72 -7.00
CA TYR A 143 -1.38 7.39 -8.23
C TYR A 143 -1.06 8.87 -8.02
N LEU A 144 0.11 9.29 -8.51
CA LEU A 144 0.57 10.68 -8.45
C LEU A 144 0.25 11.39 -9.77
N ASP A 145 -0.57 12.45 -9.72
CA ASP A 145 -0.76 13.35 -10.86
C ASP A 145 0.46 14.26 -11.00
N THR A 146 1.50 13.74 -11.63
CA THR A 146 2.78 14.43 -11.81
C THR A 146 2.62 15.76 -12.55
N ALA A 147 1.74 15.83 -13.53
CA ALA A 147 1.52 17.09 -14.27
C ALA A 147 0.94 18.19 -13.37
N SER A 148 0.07 17.85 -12.43
CA SER A 148 -0.44 18.79 -11.44
C SER A 148 0.64 19.24 -10.45
N ILE A 149 1.55 18.36 -10.06
CA ILE A 149 2.71 18.71 -9.21
C ILE A 149 3.67 19.64 -9.95
N MET A 150 3.98 19.38 -11.23
CA MET A 150 4.83 20.27 -12.02
C MET A 150 4.22 21.68 -12.12
N LYS A 151 2.92 21.79 -12.38
CA LYS A 151 2.21 23.08 -12.38
C LYS A 151 2.22 23.76 -11.01
N LEU A 152 2.20 23.00 -9.93
CA LEU A 152 2.32 23.56 -8.59
C LEU A 152 3.72 24.15 -8.35
N ILE A 153 4.78 23.48 -8.80
CA ILE A 153 6.17 24.01 -8.75
C ILE A 153 6.22 25.37 -9.48
N GLU A 154 5.72 25.45 -10.72
CA GLU A 154 5.69 26.69 -11.50
C GLU A 154 4.83 27.78 -10.85
N ALA A 155 3.73 27.40 -10.18
CA ALA A 155 2.87 28.36 -9.49
C ALA A 155 3.53 28.95 -8.23
N VAL A 156 4.34 28.15 -7.52
CA VAL A 156 5.10 28.59 -6.34
C VAL A 156 6.33 29.41 -6.74
N ASN A 157 7.05 28.97 -7.78
CA ASN A 157 8.20 29.65 -8.32
C ASN A 157 8.07 29.83 -9.85
N PRO A 158 7.45 30.93 -10.32
CA PRO A 158 7.24 31.17 -11.76
C PRO A 158 8.53 31.34 -12.58
N ASP A 159 9.64 31.56 -11.93
CA ASP A 159 10.95 31.73 -12.58
C ASP A 159 11.71 30.40 -12.70
N THR A 160 11.11 29.27 -12.34
CA THR A 160 11.70 27.91 -12.43
C THR A 160 12.14 27.61 -13.85
N LYS A 161 13.42 27.30 -14.01
CA LYS A 161 14.04 26.92 -15.29
C LYS A 161 14.68 25.56 -15.26
N LYS A 162 15.06 25.08 -14.06
CA LYS A 162 15.79 23.83 -13.88
C LYS A 162 15.27 23.08 -12.66
N ILE A 163 14.78 21.88 -12.87
CA ILE A 163 14.26 21.01 -11.81
C ILE A 163 15.19 19.82 -11.58
N GLY A 164 15.47 19.53 -10.32
CA GLY A 164 16.15 18.30 -9.91
C GLY A 164 15.15 17.16 -9.78
N LEU A 165 15.45 16.00 -10.36
CA LEU A 165 14.72 14.77 -10.15
C LEU A 165 15.51 13.90 -9.18
N LEU A 166 14.93 13.61 -8.01
CA LEU A 166 15.54 12.79 -6.96
C LEU A 166 14.71 11.55 -6.73
N TYR A 167 15.28 10.39 -7.00
CA TYR A 167 14.55 9.12 -6.88
C TYR A 167 15.50 7.91 -6.77
N ASP A 168 14.94 6.77 -6.36
CA ASP A 168 15.61 5.47 -6.39
C ASP A 168 15.26 4.75 -7.69
N ILE A 169 16.28 4.53 -8.54
CA ILE A 169 16.11 3.84 -9.82
C ILE A 169 15.71 2.36 -9.67
N GLY A 170 15.88 1.79 -8.48
CA GLY A 170 15.47 0.43 -8.15
C GLY A 170 14.00 0.30 -7.70
N GLN A 171 13.27 1.42 -7.57
CA GLN A 171 11.87 1.44 -7.14
C GLN A 171 10.94 1.55 -8.35
N ASP A 172 10.17 0.49 -8.63
CA ASP A 172 9.18 0.50 -9.72
C ASP A 172 8.13 1.61 -9.55
N SER A 173 7.80 1.97 -8.29
CA SER A 173 6.89 3.07 -7.96
C SER A 173 7.33 4.44 -8.50
N SER A 174 8.61 4.64 -8.76
CA SER A 174 9.16 5.91 -9.25
C SER A 174 9.07 6.08 -10.76
N THR A 175 9.08 4.99 -11.52
CA THR A 175 9.30 5.00 -12.98
C THR A 175 8.29 5.88 -13.71
N ALA A 176 6.98 5.61 -13.54
CA ALA A 176 5.94 6.32 -14.27
C ALA A 176 5.92 7.83 -13.94
N ALA A 177 6.12 8.18 -12.66
CA ALA A 177 6.12 9.58 -12.22
C ALA A 177 7.34 10.34 -12.77
N ILE A 178 8.52 9.73 -12.80
CA ILE A 178 9.74 10.35 -13.35
C ILE A 178 9.63 10.54 -14.86
N GLU A 179 9.11 9.56 -15.60
CA GLU A 179 8.90 9.69 -17.04
C GLU A 179 7.86 10.78 -17.37
N ALA A 180 6.77 10.85 -16.59
CA ALA A 180 5.77 11.90 -16.75
C ALA A 180 6.35 13.29 -16.43
N ALA A 181 7.22 13.41 -15.39
CA ALA A 181 7.91 14.65 -15.08
C ALA A 181 8.82 15.11 -16.23
N LYS A 182 9.64 14.19 -16.78
CA LYS A 182 10.50 14.46 -17.93
C LYS A 182 9.70 14.93 -19.15
N ALA A 183 8.64 14.20 -19.49
CA ALA A 183 7.76 14.56 -20.61
C ALA A 183 7.16 15.97 -20.43
N TYR A 184 6.68 16.28 -19.22
CA TYR A 184 6.16 17.63 -18.92
C TYR A 184 7.23 18.71 -19.09
N MET A 185 8.44 18.49 -18.56
CA MET A 185 9.54 19.45 -18.65
C MET A 185 10.02 19.63 -20.09
N ASP A 186 10.13 18.56 -20.87
CA ASP A 186 10.49 18.62 -22.29
C ASP A 186 9.45 19.44 -23.09
N GLU A 187 8.15 19.25 -22.84
CA GLU A 187 7.06 20.00 -23.50
C GLU A 187 7.07 21.49 -23.13
N ASN A 188 7.48 21.83 -21.91
CA ASN A 188 7.46 23.21 -21.40
C ASN A 188 8.81 23.92 -21.47
N GLY A 189 9.86 23.24 -21.98
CA GLY A 189 11.20 23.81 -22.13
C GLY A 189 11.92 24.08 -20.79
N ILE A 190 11.62 23.26 -19.77
CA ILE A 190 12.24 23.30 -18.45
C ILE A 190 13.43 22.34 -18.45
N GLU A 191 14.61 22.82 -18.06
CA GLU A 191 15.78 21.96 -17.90
C GLU A 191 15.63 21.03 -16.68
N TYR A 192 16.19 19.83 -16.74
CA TYR A 192 16.23 18.97 -15.56
C TYR A 192 17.57 18.25 -15.41
N VAL A 193 17.86 17.86 -14.18
CA VAL A 193 19.01 17.03 -13.83
C VAL A 193 18.55 15.91 -12.90
N GLU A 194 19.02 14.70 -13.18
CA GLU A 194 18.67 13.53 -12.40
C GLU A 194 19.79 13.19 -11.40
N ARG A 195 19.38 12.89 -10.17
CA ARG A 195 20.24 12.32 -9.14
C ARG A 195 19.47 11.17 -8.47
N THR A 196 20.14 10.05 -8.32
CA THR A 196 19.53 8.82 -7.79
C THR A 196 20.30 8.34 -6.57
N GLY A 197 19.59 7.65 -5.66
CA GLY A 197 20.18 6.98 -4.53
C GLY A 197 19.32 5.79 -4.12
N THR A 198 19.94 4.67 -3.81
CA THR A 198 19.28 3.42 -3.41
C THR A 198 19.34 3.17 -1.90
N THR A 199 20.01 4.06 -1.19
CA THR A 199 20.13 4.09 0.27
C THR A 199 19.96 5.51 0.77
N THR A 200 19.61 5.68 2.05
CA THR A 200 19.49 7.00 2.68
C THR A 200 20.77 7.84 2.53
N ASP A 201 21.95 7.22 2.68
CA ASP A 201 23.24 7.92 2.53
C ASP A 201 23.46 8.41 1.09
N GLU A 202 23.13 7.58 0.10
CA GLU A 202 23.23 7.96 -1.32
C GLU A 202 22.23 9.07 -1.66
N VAL A 203 21.00 9.01 -1.12
CA VAL A 203 19.99 10.07 -1.29
C VAL A 203 20.47 11.38 -0.72
N GLN A 204 21.13 11.39 0.46
CA GLN A 204 21.73 12.60 1.03
C GLN A 204 22.81 13.19 0.14
N LEU A 205 23.69 12.36 -0.44
CA LEU A 205 24.72 12.80 -1.39
C LEU A 205 24.09 13.32 -2.70
N ALA A 206 23.03 12.67 -3.17
CA ALA A 206 22.29 13.10 -4.35
C ALA A 206 21.61 14.46 -4.13
N ALA A 207 21.06 14.69 -2.93
CA ALA A 207 20.50 15.98 -2.54
C ALA A 207 21.56 17.09 -2.52
N ASP A 208 22.73 16.83 -1.93
CA ASP A 208 23.87 17.78 -1.94
C ASP A 208 24.32 18.10 -3.37
N ALA A 209 24.32 17.10 -4.27
CA ALA A 209 24.65 17.30 -5.67
C ALA A 209 23.60 18.17 -6.39
N LEU A 210 22.32 18.00 -6.12
CA LEU A 210 21.26 18.85 -6.70
C LEU A 210 21.38 20.30 -6.26
N VAL A 211 21.70 20.54 -4.98
CA VAL A 211 22.01 21.90 -4.49
C VAL A 211 23.19 22.49 -5.23
N ALA A 212 24.27 21.73 -5.43
CA ALA A 212 25.46 22.17 -6.17
C ALA A 212 25.18 22.39 -7.67
N ASP A 213 24.25 21.65 -8.27
CA ASP A 213 23.81 21.81 -9.66
C ASP A 213 22.98 23.09 -9.85
N GLY A 214 22.54 23.73 -8.77
CA GLY A 214 21.79 24.99 -8.80
C GLY A 214 20.42 24.80 -9.44
N VAL A 215 19.66 23.81 -8.97
CA VAL A 215 18.27 23.61 -9.37
C VAL A 215 17.36 24.63 -8.68
N ASP A 216 16.24 24.98 -9.32
CA ASP A 216 15.27 25.93 -8.79
C ASP A 216 14.19 25.26 -7.94
N ALA A 217 14.02 23.95 -8.13
CA ALA A 217 13.10 23.09 -7.38
C ALA A 217 13.57 21.64 -7.46
N VAL A 218 13.07 20.80 -6.56
CA VAL A 218 13.30 19.34 -6.59
C VAL A 218 11.96 18.63 -6.63
N PHE A 219 11.83 17.67 -7.52
CA PHE A 219 10.72 16.75 -7.58
C PHE A 219 11.16 15.37 -7.11
N THR A 220 10.39 14.79 -6.21
CA THR A 220 10.49 13.39 -5.78
C THR A 220 9.15 12.68 -6.00
N PRO A 221 9.15 11.45 -6.55
CA PRO A 221 7.93 10.64 -6.63
C PRO A 221 7.56 10.02 -5.28
N THR A 222 6.50 9.21 -5.25
CA THR A 222 6.14 8.35 -4.11
C THR A 222 7.12 7.17 -3.98
N ASP A 223 8.34 7.48 -3.64
CA ASP A 223 9.51 6.59 -3.58
C ASP A 223 9.84 6.26 -2.13
N ASN A 224 9.80 4.97 -1.77
CA ASN A 224 9.99 4.55 -0.38
C ASN A 224 11.39 4.87 0.17
N THR A 225 12.43 4.84 -0.68
CA THR A 225 13.80 5.18 -0.29
C THR A 225 13.92 6.68 -0.01
N ILE A 226 13.34 7.51 -0.88
CA ILE A 226 13.32 8.97 -0.70
C ILE A 226 12.47 9.37 0.51
N MET A 227 11.27 8.79 0.67
CA MET A 227 10.39 9.05 1.82
C MET A 227 11.10 8.76 3.14
N THR A 228 11.85 7.66 3.23
CA THR A 228 12.65 7.33 4.42
C THR A 228 13.76 8.37 4.68
N ALA A 229 14.33 8.96 3.63
CA ALA A 229 15.39 9.94 3.72
C ALA A 229 14.89 11.39 3.90
N GLU A 230 13.61 11.66 3.66
CA GLU A 230 13.02 13.01 3.52
C GLU A 230 13.40 13.95 4.66
N LEU A 231 13.23 13.53 5.90
CA LEU A 231 13.57 14.34 7.07
C LEU A 231 15.05 14.74 7.17
N SER A 232 15.93 14.03 6.48
CA SER A 232 17.37 14.30 6.45
C SER A 232 17.81 15.20 5.29
N ILE A 233 16.96 15.41 4.30
CA ILE A 233 17.31 16.15 3.08
C ILE A 233 16.53 17.45 2.89
N TYR A 234 15.29 17.57 3.41
CA TYR A 234 14.44 18.74 3.15
C TYR A 234 15.08 20.05 3.65
N GLU A 235 15.74 20.03 4.81
CA GLU A 235 16.42 21.22 5.35
C GLU A 235 17.54 21.72 4.43
N LYS A 236 18.23 20.81 3.73
CA LYS A 236 19.29 21.18 2.75
C LYS A 236 18.71 22.02 1.60
N PHE A 237 17.54 21.66 1.12
CA PHE A 237 16.85 22.39 0.05
C PHE A 237 16.31 23.74 0.54
N ILE A 238 15.72 23.79 1.75
CA ILE A 238 15.27 25.03 2.38
C ILE A 238 16.44 26.01 2.57
N ASP A 239 17.57 25.54 3.11
CA ASP A 239 18.75 26.35 3.35
C ASP A 239 19.37 26.88 2.04
N ALA A 240 19.21 26.14 0.95
CA ALA A 240 19.63 26.54 -0.39
C ALA A 240 18.62 27.46 -1.10
N GLY A 241 17.42 27.63 -0.56
CA GLY A 241 16.34 28.43 -1.17
C GLY A 241 15.64 27.71 -2.33
N ILE A 242 15.62 26.36 -2.32
CA ILE A 242 15.04 25.44 -3.30
C ILE A 242 13.70 24.96 -2.82
#